data_fc48afc5269b774ff5da1759f53fadcb
#
_entry.id   fc48afc5269b774ff5da1759f53fadcb
#
_cell.length_a   1.000
_cell.length_b   1.000
_cell.length_c   1.000
_cell.angle_alpha   90.00
_cell.angle_beta   90.00
_cell.angle_gamma   90.00
#
_symmetry.space_group_name_H-M   'P 1'
#
loop_
_entity.id
_entity.type
_entity.pdbx_description
1 polymer ?
#
loop_
_entity_poly.entity_id
_entity_poly.type
_entity_poly.pdbx_seq_one_letter_code
_entity_poly.pdbx_strand_id
1 'polypeptide(L)'
;MKCQSFPFLMIFATVSLCIVLLFLPTSIGLAAESGLDTAKIESITGLKGVLNEKENTFKVSKPRNDVAITVDQARLAPFMGFTSWAAFTPGSKDSVMVMGDMVLFEDEVNPVMSVALDKGLEVTALHNHFFFDEPKVYFMHIGGEGAVDKLAEGVRAIFDKVKEIRTANAQPAKSFGLVNYQRRVRLRAKPLAKFLLKRAMRRMVCIR
;
A
#
# COMPACT_ATOMS: atom_id res chain seq x y z
N MET A 1 71.71 36.49 -49.84
CA MET A 1 71.30 35.24 -49.24
C MET A 1 70.55 35.56 -47.99
N LYS A 2 69.23 35.45 -47.98
CA LYS A 2 68.37 35.68 -46.79
C LYS A 2 67.97 34.35 -46.20
N CYS A 3 68.40 34.07 -45.01
CA CYS A 3 68.03 32.88 -44.24
C CYS A 3 66.67 33.12 -43.64
N GLN A 4 65.64 32.28 -43.96
CA GLN A 4 64.34 32.31 -43.41
C GLN A 4 64.34 31.35 -42.18
N SER A 5 64.21 31.91 -40.98
CA SER A 5 63.99 31.14 -39.78
C SER A 5 62.50 30.78 -39.67
N PHE A 6 62.18 29.52 -39.82
CA PHE A 6 60.82 28.98 -39.50
C PHE A 6 60.61 28.98 -38.02
N PRO A 7 59.39 29.33 -37.55
CA PRO A 7 59.10 29.37 -36.12
C PRO A 7 58.76 27.96 -35.57
N PHE A 8 59.70 27.37 -34.88
CA PHE A 8 59.56 26.12 -34.12
C PHE A 8 58.63 26.23 -32.92
N LEU A 9 58.02 27.43 -32.69
CA LEU A 9 57.26 27.76 -31.52
C LEU A 9 55.76 27.40 -31.60
N MET A 10 55.23 27.13 -32.81
CA MET A 10 53.79 26.84 -32.95
C MET A 10 53.41 25.38 -32.71
N ILE A 11 54.34 24.41 -32.78
CA ILE A 11 54.06 23.00 -32.64
C ILE A 11 53.88 22.60 -31.17
N PHE A 12 54.52 23.29 -30.23
CA PHE A 12 54.39 23.01 -28.80
C PHE A 12 53.07 23.50 -28.20
N ALA A 13 52.43 24.55 -28.74
CA ALA A 13 51.18 25.10 -28.22
C ALA A 13 49.98 24.21 -28.54
N THR A 14 49.97 23.49 -29.65
CA THR A 14 48.85 22.63 -30.06
C THR A 14 48.85 21.28 -29.38
N VAL A 15 50.00 20.72 -29.03
CA VAL A 15 50.12 19.46 -28.30
C VAL A 15 49.74 19.64 -26.84
N SER A 16 50.05 20.80 -26.24
CA SER A 16 49.68 21.09 -24.83
C SER A 16 48.19 21.27 -24.64
N LEU A 17 47.44 21.78 -25.62
CA LEU A 17 45.99 21.97 -25.55
C LEU A 17 45.21 20.66 -25.67
N CYS A 18 45.72 19.69 -26.44
CA CYS A 18 45.07 18.38 -26.56
C CYS A 18 45.22 17.49 -25.31
N ILE A 19 46.29 17.67 -24.53
CA ILE A 19 46.51 16.89 -23.30
C ILE A 19 45.65 17.38 -22.13
N VAL A 20 45.28 18.67 -22.05
CA VAL A 20 44.42 19.22 -21.02
C VAL A 20 42.94 18.76 -21.18
N LEU A 21 42.50 18.47 -22.40
CA LEU A 21 41.14 17.98 -22.66
C LEU A 21 40.91 16.51 -22.30
N LEU A 22 41.97 15.72 -22.07
CA LEU A 22 41.89 14.30 -21.69
C LEU A 22 41.77 14.06 -20.18
N PHE A 23 41.90 15.10 -19.36
CA PHE A 23 41.77 15.03 -17.88
C PHE A 23 40.54 15.77 -17.34
N LEU A 24 39.46 15.90 -18.11
CA LEU A 24 38.19 16.27 -17.52
C LEU A 24 37.77 15.12 -16.63
N PRO A 25 37.62 15.33 -15.29
CA PRO A 25 37.07 14.30 -14.45
C PRO A 25 35.64 14.04 -14.92
N THR A 26 35.43 12.88 -15.53
CA THR A 26 34.07 12.34 -15.66
C THR A 26 33.58 12.15 -14.25
N SER A 27 32.82 13.12 -13.77
CA SER A 27 32.01 12.96 -12.56
C SER A 27 31.03 11.83 -12.85
N ILE A 28 31.44 10.58 -12.60
CA ILE A 28 30.52 9.49 -12.43
C ILE A 28 29.72 9.92 -11.21
N GLY A 29 28.54 10.50 -11.47
CA GLY A 29 27.56 10.70 -10.41
C GLY A 29 27.30 9.32 -9.81
N LEU A 30 27.90 9.02 -8.64
CA LEU A 30 27.38 7.97 -7.80
C LEU A 30 25.92 8.39 -7.53
N ALA A 31 24.99 7.72 -8.20
CA ALA A 31 23.61 7.70 -7.75
C ALA A 31 23.70 7.30 -6.25
N ALA A 32 23.24 8.15 -5.36
CA ALA A 32 23.15 7.81 -3.95
C ALA A 32 22.36 6.49 -3.91
N GLU A 33 23.02 5.39 -3.53
CA GLU A 33 22.34 4.14 -3.27
C GLU A 33 21.24 4.50 -2.26
N SER A 34 20.00 4.43 -2.70
CA SER A 34 18.88 4.45 -1.78
C SER A 34 19.18 3.30 -0.82
N GLY A 35 19.38 3.54 0.48
CA GLY A 35 19.74 2.50 1.45
C GLY A 35 18.65 1.41 1.58
N LEU A 36 17.81 1.28 0.57
CA LEU A 36 16.68 0.36 0.45
C LEU A 36 16.98 -0.72 -0.59
N ASP A 37 17.02 -1.98 -0.15
CA ASP A 37 17.20 -3.14 -1.04
C ASP A 37 15.90 -3.44 -1.82
N THR A 38 15.68 -2.70 -2.89
CA THR A 38 14.49 -2.81 -3.75
C THR A 38 14.39 -4.16 -4.44
N ALA A 39 15.54 -4.76 -4.82
CA ALA A 39 15.58 -6.07 -5.45
C ALA A 39 15.11 -7.17 -4.48
N LYS A 40 15.49 -7.08 -3.22
CA LYS A 40 15.04 -7.97 -2.17
C LYS A 40 13.54 -7.85 -1.91
N ILE A 41 13.01 -6.62 -1.86
CA ILE A 41 11.56 -6.38 -1.72
C ILE A 41 10.79 -7.03 -2.87
N GLU A 42 11.22 -6.84 -4.11
CA GLU A 42 10.59 -7.47 -5.28
C GLU A 42 10.64 -9.00 -5.21
N SER A 43 11.81 -9.55 -4.86
CA SER A 43 12.01 -11.00 -4.75
C SER A 43 11.08 -11.63 -3.71
N ILE A 44 10.94 -11.01 -2.54
CA ILE A 44 10.10 -11.52 -1.45
C ILE A 44 8.62 -11.31 -1.75
N THR A 45 8.21 -10.11 -2.15
CA THR A 45 6.80 -9.81 -2.42
C THR A 45 6.28 -10.48 -3.69
N GLY A 46 7.18 -10.81 -4.63
CA GLY A 46 6.83 -11.31 -5.95
C GLY A 46 6.17 -10.26 -6.86
N LEU A 47 6.29 -8.98 -6.51
CA LEU A 47 5.73 -7.85 -7.24
C LEU A 47 6.84 -6.93 -7.74
N LYS A 48 6.64 -6.37 -8.93
CA LYS A 48 7.48 -5.27 -9.42
C LYS A 48 7.08 -3.97 -8.73
N GLY A 49 8.07 -3.17 -8.37
CA GLY A 49 7.87 -1.89 -7.72
C GLY A 49 8.39 -0.72 -8.53
N VAL A 50 8.09 0.48 -8.03
CA VAL A 50 8.56 1.75 -8.58
C VAL A 50 9.27 2.53 -7.49
N LEU A 51 10.52 2.94 -7.74
CA LEU A 51 11.29 3.79 -6.85
C LEU A 51 10.98 5.27 -7.17
N ASN A 52 10.56 6.01 -6.17
CA ASN A 52 10.54 7.47 -6.19
C ASN A 52 11.83 7.97 -5.51
N GLU A 53 12.82 8.35 -6.32
CA GLU A 53 14.12 8.79 -5.81
C GLU A 53 14.03 10.06 -4.95
N LYS A 54 13.09 10.97 -5.25
CA LYS A 54 12.93 12.23 -4.51
C LYS A 54 12.47 12.00 -3.08
N GLU A 55 11.60 11.02 -2.87
CA GLU A 55 11.03 10.67 -1.58
C GLU A 55 11.77 9.48 -0.95
N ASN A 56 12.74 8.90 -1.65
CA ASN A 56 13.42 7.66 -1.25
C ASN A 56 12.43 6.56 -0.85
N THR A 57 11.40 6.36 -1.66
CA THR A 57 10.29 5.46 -1.38
C THR A 57 10.09 4.46 -2.51
N PHE A 58 10.08 3.17 -2.19
CA PHE A 58 9.85 2.08 -3.13
C PHE A 58 8.46 1.51 -2.93
N LYS A 59 7.61 1.57 -3.97
CA LYS A 59 6.20 1.16 -3.90
C LYS A 59 5.92 -0.04 -4.78
N VAL A 60 5.37 -1.10 -4.19
CA VAL A 60 4.78 -2.24 -4.90
C VAL A 60 3.26 -2.10 -4.91
N SER A 61 2.62 -2.55 -6.00
CA SER A 61 1.18 -2.39 -6.17
C SER A 61 0.54 -3.63 -6.79
N LYS A 62 -0.69 -3.94 -6.38
CA LYS A 62 -1.48 -5.07 -6.88
C LYS A 62 -2.93 -4.64 -7.11
N PRO A 63 -3.31 -4.37 -8.36
CA PRO A 63 -4.71 -4.05 -8.71
C PRO A 63 -5.66 -5.21 -8.43
N ARG A 64 -6.88 -4.90 -7.96
CA ARG A 64 -7.98 -5.87 -7.78
C ARG A 64 -8.70 -6.07 -9.11
N ASN A 65 -8.19 -7.03 -9.90
CA ASN A 65 -8.76 -7.43 -11.18
C ASN A 65 -9.60 -8.71 -11.09
N ASP A 66 -9.63 -9.32 -9.92
CA ASP A 66 -10.21 -10.62 -9.64
C ASP A 66 -11.73 -10.59 -9.46
N VAL A 67 -12.29 -9.45 -9.03
CA VAL A 67 -13.73 -9.27 -8.83
C VAL A 67 -14.16 -7.94 -9.47
N ALA A 68 -15.29 -7.93 -10.16
CA ALA A 68 -15.88 -6.72 -10.69
C ALA A 68 -16.51 -5.91 -9.55
N ILE A 69 -16.12 -4.63 -9.44
CA ILE A 69 -16.64 -3.71 -8.43
C ILE A 69 -17.48 -2.64 -9.13
N THR A 70 -18.65 -2.38 -8.58
CA THR A 70 -19.51 -1.27 -8.98
C THR A 70 -19.67 -0.29 -7.82
N VAL A 71 -19.81 0.98 -8.12
CA VAL A 71 -20.21 2.02 -7.18
C VAL A 71 -21.38 2.77 -7.78
N ASP A 72 -22.50 2.81 -7.07
CA ASP A 72 -23.76 3.39 -7.57
C ASP A 72 -24.12 2.86 -8.98
N GLN A 73 -24.03 1.53 -9.16
CA GLN A 73 -24.26 0.79 -10.40
C GLN A 73 -23.22 1.02 -11.52
N ALA A 74 -22.31 1.98 -11.38
CA ALA A 74 -21.24 2.21 -12.33
C ALA A 74 -20.06 1.27 -12.07
N ARG A 75 -19.61 0.51 -13.08
CA ARG A 75 -18.42 -0.33 -12.97
C ARG A 75 -17.16 0.53 -12.93
N LEU A 76 -16.35 0.34 -11.90
CA LEU A 76 -15.08 1.05 -11.75
C LEU A 76 -13.89 0.16 -12.08
N ALA A 77 -12.88 0.75 -12.72
CA ALA A 77 -11.60 0.09 -12.95
C ALA A 77 -10.73 0.13 -11.68
N PRO A 78 -9.83 -0.87 -11.47
CA PRO A 78 -8.92 -0.88 -10.31
C PRO A 78 -8.08 0.40 -10.15
N PHE A 79 -7.73 1.03 -11.27
CA PHE A 79 -7.04 2.33 -11.29
C PHE A 79 -7.80 3.44 -10.55
N MET A 80 -9.13 3.35 -10.44
CA MET A 80 -9.99 4.33 -9.77
C MET A 80 -10.09 4.11 -8.25
N GLY A 81 -9.02 3.61 -7.61
CA GLY A 81 -8.94 3.46 -6.17
C GLY A 81 -8.99 2.01 -5.66
N PHE A 82 -9.04 1.00 -6.55
CA PHE A 82 -9.08 -0.41 -6.15
C PHE A 82 -7.76 -1.13 -6.42
N THR A 83 -6.66 -0.49 -6.04
CA THR A 83 -5.30 -1.05 -6.13
C THR A 83 -4.69 -1.10 -4.74
N SER A 84 -4.44 -2.31 -4.23
CA SER A 84 -3.65 -2.49 -3.01
C SER A 84 -2.20 -2.11 -3.26
N TRP A 85 -1.54 -1.53 -2.28
CA TRP A 85 -0.15 -1.13 -2.39
C TRP A 85 0.56 -1.17 -1.04
N ALA A 86 1.89 -1.32 -1.08
CA ALA A 86 2.77 -1.12 0.05
C ALA A 86 4.00 -0.31 -0.40
N ALA A 87 4.35 0.71 0.37
CA ALA A 87 5.47 1.58 0.14
C ALA A 87 6.50 1.40 1.26
N PHE A 88 7.76 1.24 0.88
CA PHE A 88 8.89 1.04 1.77
C PHE A 88 9.81 2.25 1.69
N THR A 89 10.31 2.72 2.82
CA THR A 89 11.28 3.81 2.92
C THR A 89 12.29 3.51 4.04
N PRO A 90 13.50 4.05 4.01
CA PRO A 90 14.41 3.94 5.14
C PRO A 90 13.76 4.45 6.42
N GLY A 91 13.88 3.67 7.49
CA GLY A 91 13.38 3.98 8.82
C GLY A 91 14.46 4.59 9.72
N SER A 92 14.29 4.42 11.03
CA SER A 92 15.29 4.85 12.00
C SER A 92 16.47 3.86 12.03
N LYS A 93 17.70 4.38 12.12
CA LYS A 93 18.95 3.59 12.11
C LYS A 93 19.05 2.75 10.84
N ASP A 94 19.18 1.43 10.95
CA ASP A 94 19.30 0.49 9.83
C ASP A 94 17.96 -0.23 9.54
N SER A 95 16.83 0.30 10.03
CA SER A 95 15.50 -0.24 9.78
C SER A 95 14.89 0.28 8.49
N VAL A 96 13.83 -0.38 8.05
CA VAL A 96 12.93 0.05 6.98
C VAL A 96 11.56 0.30 7.59
N MET A 97 10.88 1.31 7.12
CA MET A 97 9.46 1.55 7.43
C MET A 97 8.61 1.10 6.25
N VAL A 98 7.48 0.47 6.52
CA VAL A 98 6.44 0.18 5.52
C VAL A 98 5.14 0.84 5.90
N MET A 99 4.45 1.38 4.90
CA MET A 99 3.04 1.76 4.97
C MET A 99 2.32 1.21 3.75
N GLY A 100 1.04 0.88 3.91
CA GLY A 100 0.28 0.35 2.79
C GLY A 100 -1.22 0.50 2.97
N ASP A 101 -1.93 0.24 1.88
CA ASP A 101 -3.39 0.26 1.83
C ASP A 101 -3.87 -0.98 1.06
N MET A 102 -4.60 -1.84 1.75
CA MET A 102 -5.07 -3.12 1.25
C MET A 102 -6.54 -3.02 0.91
N VAL A 103 -6.87 -3.22 -0.36
CA VAL A 103 -8.25 -3.27 -0.85
C VAL A 103 -8.81 -4.68 -0.59
N LEU A 104 -9.77 -4.80 0.30
CA LEU A 104 -10.32 -6.06 0.78
C LEU A 104 -11.83 -6.11 0.59
N PHE A 105 -12.33 -7.28 0.23
CA PHE A 105 -13.76 -7.56 0.34
C PHE A 105 -14.14 -7.98 1.76
N GLU A 106 -15.43 -7.95 2.06
CA GLU A 106 -15.95 -8.19 3.40
C GLU A 106 -15.47 -9.52 4.02
N ASP A 107 -15.44 -10.59 3.24
CA ASP A 107 -14.97 -11.92 3.65
C ASP A 107 -13.45 -12.05 3.78
N GLU A 108 -12.68 -11.08 3.27
CA GLU A 108 -11.23 -11.03 3.38
C GLU A 108 -10.74 -10.28 4.62
N VAL A 109 -11.54 -9.33 5.14
CA VAL A 109 -11.10 -8.40 6.19
C VAL A 109 -10.50 -9.13 7.40
N ASN A 110 -11.27 -9.99 8.06
CA ASN A 110 -10.80 -10.65 9.28
C ASN A 110 -9.60 -11.59 9.06
N PRO A 111 -9.62 -12.51 8.06
CA PRO A 111 -8.49 -13.41 7.86
C PRO A 111 -7.21 -12.69 7.40
N VAL A 112 -7.33 -11.62 6.59
CA VAL A 112 -6.17 -10.85 6.14
C VAL A 112 -5.61 -9.99 7.28
N MET A 113 -6.47 -9.38 8.08
CA MET A 113 -6.07 -8.62 9.28
C MET A 113 -5.30 -9.51 10.26
N SER A 114 -5.79 -10.74 10.52
CA SER A 114 -5.10 -11.70 11.39
C SER A 114 -3.70 -12.03 10.86
N VAL A 115 -3.58 -12.30 9.56
CA VAL A 115 -2.27 -12.57 8.94
C VAL A 115 -1.33 -11.38 9.03
N ALA A 116 -1.82 -10.15 8.83
CA ALA A 116 -0.99 -8.94 8.98
C ALA A 116 -0.40 -8.84 10.39
N LEU A 117 -1.25 -8.99 11.42
CA LEU A 117 -0.85 -8.95 12.82
C LEU A 117 0.09 -10.10 13.20
N ASP A 118 -0.19 -11.33 12.75
CA ASP A 118 0.66 -12.52 12.99
C ASP A 118 2.05 -12.38 12.36
N LYS A 119 2.18 -11.59 11.28
CA LYS A 119 3.46 -11.26 10.64
C LYS A 119 4.16 -10.04 11.24
N GLY A 120 3.60 -9.46 12.30
CA GLY A 120 4.17 -8.32 13.01
C GLY A 120 3.97 -6.97 12.32
N LEU A 121 3.04 -6.90 11.36
CA LEU A 121 2.58 -5.62 10.83
C LEU A 121 1.51 -5.04 11.75
N GLU A 122 1.43 -3.71 11.78
CA GLU A 122 0.36 -2.98 12.45
C GLU A 122 -0.82 -2.78 11.49
N VAL A 123 -2.04 -2.82 12.02
CA VAL A 123 -3.23 -2.36 11.30
C VAL A 123 -3.64 -1.02 11.89
N THR A 124 -3.45 0.04 11.13
CA THR A 124 -3.60 1.42 11.62
C THR A 124 -4.99 2.01 11.33
N ALA A 125 -5.69 1.49 10.33
CA ALA A 125 -7.07 1.89 10.01
C ALA A 125 -7.79 0.80 9.22
N LEU A 126 -9.13 0.82 9.32
CA LEU A 126 -10.03 0.05 8.47
C LEU A 126 -11.27 0.90 8.19
N HIS A 127 -11.56 1.18 6.93
CA HIS A 127 -12.66 2.06 6.54
C HIS A 127 -13.20 1.74 5.14
N ASN A 128 -14.30 2.39 4.75
CA ASN A 128 -14.86 2.36 3.41
C ASN A 128 -14.58 3.70 2.72
N HIS A 129 -14.43 3.67 1.38
CA HIS A 129 -14.36 4.88 0.56
C HIS A 129 -15.73 5.24 -0.05
N PHE A 130 -16.63 4.26 -0.22
CA PHE A 130 -17.87 4.44 -0.95
C PHE A 130 -19.08 4.02 -0.10
N PHE A 131 -20.22 4.64 -0.35
CA PHE A 131 -21.49 4.26 0.31
C PHE A 131 -22.19 3.11 -0.40
N PHE A 132 -22.12 3.05 -1.73
CA PHE A 132 -22.92 2.15 -2.58
C PHE A 132 -22.05 1.25 -3.45
N ASP A 133 -20.97 0.75 -2.89
CA ASP A 133 -20.10 -0.23 -3.53
C ASP A 133 -20.68 -1.65 -3.42
N GLU A 134 -20.57 -2.40 -4.51
CA GLU A 134 -20.96 -3.82 -4.58
C GLU A 134 -19.95 -4.61 -5.43
N PRO A 135 -19.38 -5.71 -4.89
CA PRO A 135 -19.45 -6.11 -3.47
C PRO A 135 -18.85 -5.05 -2.55
N LYS A 136 -19.20 -5.09 -1.24
CA LYS A 136 -18.67 -4.16 -0.24
C LYS A 136 -17.16 -4.23 -0.17
N VAL A 137 -16.50 -3.07 -0.24
CA VAL A 137 -15.04 -2.93 -0.22
C VAL A 137 -14.59 -2.19 1.05
N TYR A 138 -13.52 -2.69 1.64
CA TYR A 138 -12.84 -2.09 2.77
C TYR A 138 -11.40 -1.76 2.40
N PHE A 139 -10.88 -0.71 3.00
CA PHE A 139 -9.51 -0.24 2.87
C PHE A 139 -8.83 -0.40 4.22
N MET A 140 -7.85 -1.31 4.28
CA MET A 140 -7.11 -1.62 5.50
C MET A 140 -5.70 -1.04 5.39
N HIS A 141 -5.41 -0.06 6.22
CA HIS A 141 -4.07 0.50 6.30
C HIS A 141 -3.18 -0.38 7.17
N ILE A 142 -2.00 -0.65 6.65
CA ILE A 142 -0.95 -1.37 7.37
C ILE A 142 0.25 -0.46 7.60
N GLY A 143 1.01 -0.73 8.65
CA GLY A 143 2.26 -0.06 8.98
C GLY A 143 3.23 -1.00 9.64
N GLY A 144 4.48 -0.55 9.79
CA GLY A 144 5.50 -1.25 10.55
C GLY A 144 6.88 -0.69 10.32
N GLU A 145 7.78 -0.92 11.26
CA GLU A 145 9.20 -0.60 11.15
C GLU A 145 10.04 -1.80 11.59
N GLY A 146 11.10 -2.14 10.83
CA GLY A 146 11.96 -3.26 11.14
C GLY A 146 12.85 -3.70 9.98
N ALA A 147 13.28 -4.97 10.00
CA ALA A 147 14.07 -5.54 8.93
C ALA A 147 13.24 -5.67 7.64
N VAL A 148 13.82 -5.28 6.50
CA VAL A 148 13.15 -5.22 5.20
C VAL A 148 12.54 -6.57 4.79
N ASP A 149 13.22 -7.67 5.07
CA ASP A 149 12.73 -9.02 4.77
C ASP A 149 11.46 -9.36 5.55
N LYS A 150 11.40 -9.04 6.85
CA LYS A 150 10.23 -9.29 7.69
C LYS A 150 9.02 -8.50 7.24
N LEU A 151 9.21 -7.23 6.91
CA LEU A 151 8.14 -6.37 6.40
C LEU A 151 7.64 -6.83 5.02
N ALA A 152 8.56 -7.18 4.11
CA ALA A 152 8.21 -7.71 2.79
C ALA A 152 7.51 -9.08 2.86
N GLU A 153 7.95 -9.99 3.76
CA GLU A 153 7.26 -11.26 4.05
C GLU A 153 5.83 -11.02 4.57
N GLY A 154 5.64 -10.03 5.44
CA GLY A 154 4.31 -9.64 5.93
C GLY A 154 3.39 -9.17 4.82
N VAL A 155 3.88 -8.27 3.95
CA VAL A 155 3.15 -7.81 2.77
C VAL A 155 2.82 -8.96 1.82
N ARG A 156 3.78 -9.87 1.58
CA ARG A 156 3.57 -11.06 0.76
C ARG A 156 2.46 -11.95 1.34
N ALA A 157 2.50 -12.21 2.64
CA ALA A 157 1.51 -13.06 3.31
C ALA A 157 0.08 -12.51 3.21
N ILE A 158 -0.09 -11.19 3.26
CA ILE A 158 -1.36 -10.52 3.01
C ILE A 158 -1.89 -10.85 1.60
N PHE A 159 -1.06 -10.65 0.57
CA PHE A 159 -1.47 -10.91 -0.81
C PHE A 159 -1.75 -12.39 -1.08
N ASP A 160 -0.98 -13.28 -0.45
CA ASP A 160 -1.20 -14.72 -0.57
C ASP A 160 -2.50 -15.15 0.12
N LYS A 161 -2.86 -14.55 1.27
CA LYS A 161 -4.13 -14.80 1.94
C LYS A 161 -5.32 -14.34 1.11
N VAL A 162 -5.26 -13.16 0.50
CA VAL A 162 -6.28 -12.68 -0.44
C VAL A 162 -6.44 -13.67 -1.61
N LYS A 163 -5.31 -14.11 -2.19
CA LYS A 163 -5.32 -15.08 -3.29
C LYS A 163 -5.92 -16.43 -2.86
N GLU A 164 -5.58 -16.93 -1.69
CA GLU A 164 -6.13 -18.17 -1.11
C GLU A 164 -7.65 -18.09 -1.02
N ILE A 165 -8.17 -17.01 -0.43
CA ILE A 165 -9.63 -16.83 -0.26
C ILE A 165 -10.32 -16.75 -1.62
N ARG A 166 -9.81 -15.99 -2.57
CA ARG A 166 -10.41 -15.85 -3.92
C ARG A 166 -10.29 -17.15 -4.74
N THR A 167 -9.26 -17.94 -4.50
CA THR A 167 -9.15 -19.28 -5.12
C THR A 167 -10.20 -20.23 -4.59
N ALA A 168 -10.49 -20.18 -3.29
CA ALA A 168 -11.54 -20.99 -2.67
C ALA A 168 -12.95 -20.49 -3.02
N ASN A 169 -13.14 -19.18 -3.08
CA ASN A 169 -14.43 -18.53 -3.34
C ASN A 169 -14.23 -17.37 -4.32
N ALA A 170 -14.47 -17.60 -5.60
CA ALA A 170 -14.24 -16.59 -6.65
C ALA A 170 -15.05 -15.30 -6.45
N GLN A 171 -16.21 -15.39 -5.81
CA GLN A 171 -17.06 -14.24 -5.50
C GLN A 171 -17.06 -13.96 -4.00
N PRO A 172 -16.95 -12.69 -3.57
CA PRO A 172 -17.04 -12.31 -2.17
C PRO A 172 -18.40 -12.69 -1.56
N ALA A 173 -18.39 -13.05 -0.28
CA ALA A 173 -19.63 -13.28 0.46
C ALA A 173 -20.40 -11.95 0.60
N LYS A 174 -21.71 -11.99 0.35
CA LYS A 174 -22.57 -10.78 0.37
C LYS A 174 -22.88 -10.26 1.78
N SER A 175 -22.66 -11.04 2.84
CA SER A 175 -22.91 -10.60 4.20
C SER A 175 -22.20 -11.47 5.24
N PHE A 176 -21.56 -10.83 6.21
CA PHE A 176 -21.13 -11.43 7.46
C PHE A 176 -22.35 -11.71 8.34
N GLY A 177 -23.01 -12.85 8.16
CA GLY A 177 -23.94 -13.37 9.15
C GLY A 177 -25.00 -12.40 9.70
N LEU A 178 -25.38 -11.36 8.95
CA LEU A 178 -26.40 -10.35 9.34
C LEU A 178 -27.72 -10.98 9.77
N VAL A 179 -28.06 -12.15 9.24
CA VAL A 179 -29.27 -12.90 9.64
C VAL A 179 -29.24 -13.22 11.14
N ASN A 180 -28.10 -13.59 11.68
CA ASN A 180 -27.96 -13.93 13.10
C ASN A 180 -27.86 -12.69 13.98
N TYR A 181 -27.26 -11.60 13.51
CA TYR A 181 -27.15 -10.34 14.26
C TYR A 181 -28.50 -9.65 14.40
N GLN A 182 -29.24 -9.49 13.32
CA GLN A 182 -30.58 -8.91 13.36
C GLN A 182 -31.55 -9.73 14.21
N ARG A 183 -31.42 -11.05 14.21
CA ARG A 183 -32.21 -11.92 15.07
C ARG A 183 -31.89 -11.71 16.55
N ARG A 184 -30.61 -11.57 16.91
CA ARG A 184 -30.18 -11.31 18.28
C ARG A 184 -30.59 -9.91 18.77
N VAL A 185 -30.47 -8.89 17.93
CA VAL A 185 -30.89 -7.51 18.25
C VAL A 185 -32.40 -7.43 18.41
N ARG A 186 -33.19 -8.09 17.55
CA ARG A 186 -34.65 -8.13 17.65
C ARG A 186 -35.13 -8.84 18.90
N LEU A 187 -34.45 -9.89 19.36
CA LEU A 187 -34.75 -10.58 20.62
C LEU A 187 -34.41 -9.75 21.86
N ARG A 188 -33.37 -8.90 21.83
CA ARG A 188 -33.01 -8.00 22.94
C ARG A 188 -33.82 -6.70 22.94
N ALA A 189 -34.29 -6.23 21.79
CA ALA A 189 -35.09 -4.99 21.72
C ALA A 189 -36.50 -5.14 22.33
N LYS A 190 -37.10 -6.34 22.28
CA LYS A 190 -38.44 -6.58 22.85
C LYS A 190 -38.56 -6.22 24.34
N PRO A 191 -37.62 -6.60 25.22
CA PRO A 191 -37.70 -6.21 26.66
C PRO A 191 -37.55 -4.70 26.84
N LEU A 192 -36.67 -4.07 26.06
CA LEU A 192 -36.40 -2.63 26.16
C LEU A 192 -37.60 -1.81 25.70
N ALA A 193 -38.22 -2.17 24.55
CA ALA A 193 -39.44 -1.52 24.06
C ALA A 193 -40.58 -1.64 25.09
N LYS A 194 -40.76 -2.80 25.69
CA LYS A 194 -41.78 -3.03 26.74
C LYS A 194 -41.49 -2.22 27.99
N PHE A 195 -40.24 -2.07 28.38
CA PHE A 195 -39.80 -1.25 29.51
C PHE A 195 -40.04 0.25 29.27
N LEU A 196 -39.68 0.75 28.07
CA LEU A 196 -39.89 2.14 27.70
C LEU A 196 -41.37 2.50 27.58
N LEU A 197 -42.20 1.61 27.02
CA LEU A 197 -43.63 1.79 26.93
C LEU A 197 -44.26 1.87 28.31
N LYS A 198 -43.89 0.98 29.25
CA LYS A 198 -44.34 0.97 30.62
C LYS A 198 -43.96 2.25 31.39
N ARG A 199 -42.81 2.83 31.09
CA ARG A 199 -42.32 4.08 31.70
C ARG A 199 -43.05 5.31 31.12
N ALA A 200 -43.34 5.31 29.82
CA ALA A 200 -44.14 6.37 29.18
C ALA A 200 -45.61 6.38 29.70
N MET A 201 -46.22 5.22 29.83
CA MET A 201 -47.57 5.09 30.37
C MET A 201 -47.69 5.54 31.83
N ARG A 202 -46.68 5.27 32.69
CA ARG A 202 -46.67 5.79 34.08
C ARG A 202 -46.57 7.31 34.16
N ARG A 203 -45.84 7.95 33.22
CA ARG A 203 -45.76 9.42 33.17
C ARG A 203 -47.08 10.08 32.71
N MET A 204 -47.85 9.44 31.84
CA MET A 204 -49.16 9.95 31.44
C MET A 204 -50.23 9.87 32.54
N VAL A 205 -50.11 8.89 33.44
CA VAL A 205 -51.06 8.73 34.58
C VAL A 205 -50.81 9.74 35.72
N CYS A 206 -49.62 10.36 35.78
CA CYS A 206 -49.29 11.36 36.83
C CYS A 206 -49.60 12.81 36.40
N ILE A 207 -50.28 13.05 35.26
CA ILE A 207 -50.66 14.40 34.74
C ILE A 207 -52.19 14.56 34.76
N ARG A 208 -52.88 13.94 35.69
CA ARG A 208 -54.29 14.23 36.01
C ARG A 208 -54.45 14.67 37.44
#